data_e02550099bdf931041a8309e66cb8710
#
_entry.id   e02550099bdf931041a8309e66cb8710
#
_cell.length_a   1.000
_cell.length_b   1.000
_cell.length_c   1.000
_cell.angle_alpha   90.00
_cell.angle_beta   90.00
_cell.angle_gamma   90.00
#
_symmetry.space_group_name_H-M   'P 1'
#
loop_
_entity.id
_entity.type
_entity.pdbx_description
1 polymer ?
#
loop_
_entity_poly.entity_id
_entity_poly.type
_entity_poly.pdbx_seq_one_letter_code
_entity_poly.pdbx_strand_id
1 'polypeptide(L)' 'MTAKIRVMIRVAGRRIDAGENIEDVLAGWPKLSEEEKQEIRDAV' A
#
# COMPACT_ATOMS: atom_id res chain seq x y z
N MET A 1 -12.70 5.48 -0.83
CA MET A 1 -11.61 4.59 -1.34
C MET A 1 -11.89 4.24 -2.80
N THR A 2 -10.90 4.41 -3.66
CA THR A 2 -11.05 4.11 -5.09
C THR A 2 -10.70 2.65 -5.38
N ALA A 3 -11.11 2.15 -6.54
CA ALA A 3 -10.75 0.79 -6.97
C ALA A 3 -9.24 0.62 -7.08
N LYS A 4 -8.54 1.66 -7.52
CA LYS A 4 -7.07 1.66 -7.58
C LYS A 4 -6.45 1.41 -6.22
N ILE A 5 -6.93 2.10 -5.19
CA ILE A 5 -6.40 1.95 -3.84
C ILE A 5 -6.71 0.56 -3.27
N ARG A 6 -7.89 0.02 -3.56
CA ARG A 6 -8.24 -1.33 -3.13
C ARG A 6 -7.30 -2.38 -3.70
N VAL A 7 -6.95 -2.25 -4.98
CA VAL A 7 -5.98 -3.15 -5.62
C VAL A 7 -4.61 -3.00 -4.97
N MET A 8 -4.20 -1.78 -4.69
CA MET A 8 -2.91 -1.52 -4.05
C MET A 8 -2.85 -2.09 -2.63
N ILE A 9 -3.95 -2.01 -1.89
CA ILE A 9 -4.03 -2.62 -0.56
C ILE A 9 -3.82 -4.13 -0.66
N ARG A 10 -4.43 -4.78 -1.63
CA ARG A 10 -4.28 -6.22 -1.86
C ARG A 10 -2.82 -6.58 -2.17
N VAL A 11 -2.21 -5.82 -3.06
CA VAL A 11 -0.81 -6.05 -3.44
C VAL A 11 0.12 -5.83 -2.23
N ALA A 12 -0.12 -4.75 -1.48
CA ALA A 12 0.66 -4.47 -0.28
C ALA A 12 0.55 -5.60 0.74
N GLY A 13 -0.66 -6.13 0.95
CA GLY A 13 -0.89 -7.24 1.87
C GLY A 13 -0.09 -8.47 1.48
N ARG A 14 -0.02 -8.80 0.19
CA ARG A 14 0.76 -9.92 -0.30
C ARG A 14 2.25 -9.74 -0.04
N ARG A 15 2.75 -8.53 -0.25
CA ARG A 15 4.17 -8.24 -0.04
C ARG A 15 4.55 -8.32 1.44
N ILE A 16 3.67 -7.83 2.30
CA ILE A 16 3.88 -7.92 3.75
C ILE A 16 3.90 -9.39 4.18
N ASP A 17 2.99 -10.20 3.66
CA ASP A 17 2.97 -11.63 3.94
C ASP A 17 4.23 -12.33 3.44
N ALA A 18 4.85 -11.79 2.40
CA ALA A 18 6.12 -12.31 1.88
C ALA A 18 7.35 -11.83 2.68
N GLY A 19 7.14 -11.04 3.73
CA GLY A 19 8.21 -10.56 4.60
C GLY A 19 8.69 -9.16 4.30
N GLU A 20 8.03 -8.44 3.39
CA GLU A 20 8.42 -7.06 3.08
C GLU A 20 7.83 -6.09 4.10
N ASN A 21 8.49 -4.94 4.24
CA ASN A 21 8.04 -3.86 5.12
C ASN A 21 7.09 -2.94 4.36
N ILE A 22 6.00 -2.48 5.00
CA ILE A 22 5.03 -1.60 4.36
C ILE A 22 5.66 -0.31 3.84
N GLU A 23 6.62 0.26 4.55
CA GLU A 23 7.28 1.49 4.10
C GLU A 23 8.08 1.25 2.82
N ASP A 24 8.71 0.09 2.69
CA ASP A 24 9.43 -0.28 1.46
C ASP A 24 8.46 -0.45 0.30
N VAL A 25 7.30 -1.07 0.55
CA VAL A 25 6.27 -1.25 -0.46
C VAL A 25 5.78 0.11 -0.97
N LEU A 26 5.47 1.03 -0.04
CA LEU A 26 4.98 2.36 -0.38
C LEU A 26 6.04 3.20 -1.09
N ALA A 27 7.32 3.01 -0.76
CA ALA A 27 8.41 3.70 -1.44
C ALA A 27 8.48 3.34 -2.92
N GLY A 28 7.98 2.17 -3.30
CA GLY A 28 7.90 1.76 -4.70
C GLY A 28 6.75 2.43 -5.46
N TRP A 29 5.90 3.19 -4.78
CA TRP A 29 4.75 3.85 -5.39
C TRP A 29 4.81 5.37 -5.16
N PRO A 30 5.76 6.08 -5.78
CA PRO A 30 6.01 7.51 -5.49
C PRO A 30 4.89 8.44 -5.95
N LYS A 31 3.98 7.95 -6.80
CA LYS A 31 2.88 8.77 -7.31
C LYS A 31 1.71 8.87 -6.35
N LEU A 32 1.70 8.09 -5.29
CA LEU A 32 0.62 8.13 -4.31
C LEU A 32 0.76 9.37 -3.42
N SER A 33 -0.39 9.99 -3.10
CA SER A 33 -0.42 11.08 -2.13
C SER A 33 -0.23 10.52 -0.72
N GLU A 34 0.06 11.38 0.23
CA GLU A 34 0.21 10.97 1.62
C GLU A 34 -1.10 10.38 2.17
N GLU A 35 -2.24 10.92 1.75
CA GLU A 35 -3.54 10.40 2.15
C GLU A 35 -3.75 8.98 1.64
N GLU A 36 -3.38 8.74 0.38
CA GLU A 36 -3.51 7.41 -0.22
C GLU A 36 -2.59 6.41 0.48
N LYS A 37 -1.36 6.81 0.77
CA LYS A 37 -0.43 5.96 1.50
C LYS A 37 -0.96 5.62 2.88
N GLN A 38 -1.58 6.59 3.55
CA GLN A 38 -2.15 6.37 4.88
C GLN A 38 -3.33 5.40 4.82
N GLU A 39 -4.17 5.49 3.79
CA GLU A 39 -5.25 4.54 3.59
C GLU A 39 -4.72 3.11 3.47
N ILE A 40 -3.63 2.94 2.74
CA ILE A 40 -3.02 1.62 2.58
C ILE A 40 -2.47 1.12 3.91
N ARG A 41 -1.76 1.98 4.66
CA ARG A 41 -1.23 1.61 5.97
C ARG A 41 -2.33 1.17 6.94
N ASP A 42 -3.44 1.88 6.93
CA ASP A 42 -4.56 1.59 7.83
C ASP A 42 -5.27 0.29 7.46
N ALA A 43 -5.19 -0.12 6.21
CA ALA A 43 -5.91 -1.28 5.70
C ALA A 43 -5.11 -2.59 5.75
N VAL A 44 -3.81 -2.50 5.94
CA VAL A 44 -2.95 -3.70 5.95
C VAL A 44 -2.45 -4.06 7.32
#